data_ed353420582953739374402ca5dee9fd
#
_entry.id   ed353420582953739374402ca5dee9fd
#
_cell.length_a   1.000
_cell.length_b   1.000
_cell.length_c   1.000
_cell.angle_alpha   90.00
_cell.angle_beta   90.00
_cell.angle_gamma   90.00
#
_symmetry.space_group_name_H-M   'P 1'
#
loop_
_entity.id
_entity.type
_entity.pdbx_description
1 polymer ?
#
loop_
_entity_poly.entity_id
_entity_poly.type
_entity_poly.pdbx_seq_one_letter_code
_entity_poly.pdbx_strand_id
1 'polypeptide(L)'
;MQAFGTALDELYGARIEAAVRKEGENLCIGFLSDCIDEAYAPGADGLTAGVIGLLCDLLYDPYLQDGLFCAAYAEGERGNLIDRIAALKNDPRSWAPRRLNEIMCENEDYGKSALGTIEQAERITSETLYAAYRRALSEAQVELFYCGTMMPDEVEARFMATPLAQPRESTLYQPHTIVQVRPVGDVREVVEDAEVTQGKLSLGFRTGGASLTGGEPAAYWMFQTIYGGSTSAKLFLNVREKKSLCYYASAQFVASKGLMIVGSGIENRNFEVDAMKSCT
;
A
#
# COMPACT_ATOMS: atom_id res chain seq x y z
N MET A 1 14.13 2.35 21.94
CA MET A 1 13.15 1.24 21.86
C MET A 1 12.57 0.86 23.22
N GLN A 2 13.37 0.70 24.28
CA GLN A 2 12.85 0.30 25.60
C GLN A 2 11.86 1.33 26.18
N ALA A 3 12.14 2.63 26.10
CA ALA A 3 11.25 3.69 26.58
C ALA A 3 9.90 3.71 25.84
N PHE A 4 9.90 3.50 24.53
CA PHE A 4 8.68 3.42 23.75
C PHE A 4 7.81 2.20 24.11
N GLY A 5 8.44 1.03 24.28
CA GLY A 5 7.71 -0.16 24.74
C GLY A 5 7.09 0.06 26.12
N THR A 6 7.84 0.67 27.07
CA THR A 6 7.31 1.00 28.39
C THR A 6 6.11 1.97 28.31
N ALA A 7 6.17 2.99 27.43
CA ALA A 7 5.06 3.91 27.24
C ALA A 7 3.79 3.23 26.70
N LEU A 8 3.94 2.25 25.79
CA LEU A 8 2.82 1.44 25.31
C LEU A 8 2.25 0.53 26.40
N ASP A 9 3.11 -0.05 27.25
CA ASP A 9 2.68 -0.88 28.37
C ASP A 9 1.90 -0.04 29.41
N GLU A 10 2.34 1.18 29.69
CA GLU A 10 1.63 2.14 30.55
C GLU A 10 0.27 2.56 29.98
N LEU A 11 0.10 2.47 28.66
CA LEU A 11 -1.16 2.66 27.94
C LEU A 11 -1.95 1.35 27.77
N TYR A 12 -1.84 0.43 28.72
CA TYR A 12 -2.54 -0.86 28.74
C TYR A 12 -2.26 -1.74 27.50
N GLY A 13 -1.03 -1.69 27.02
CA GLY A 13 -0.60 -2.45 25.83
C GLY A 13 -1.17 -1.92 24.53
N ALA A 14 -1.38 -0.60 24.45
CA ALA A 14 -1.75 0.05 23.21
C ALA A 14 -0.74 -0.30 22.09
N ARG A 15 -1.21 -0.30 20.85
CA ARG A 15 -0.39 -0.57 19.68
C ARG A 15 -0.27 0.66 18.82
N ILE A 16 0.89 0.88 18.26
CA ILE A 16 1.15 1.89 17.26
C ILE A 16 1.99 1.25 16.17
N GLU A 17 1.46 1.18 14.98
CA GLU A 17 2.12 0.61 13.80
C GLU A 17 2.26 1.65 12.70
N ALA A 18 3.45 1.78 12.14
CA ALA A 18 3.67 2.60 10.96
C ALA A 18 3.27 1.81 9.70
N ALA A 19 2.57 2.48 8.79
CA ALA A 19 2.14 1.91 7.53
C ALA A 19 2.50 2.83 6.37
N VAL A 20 3.02 2.23 5.29
CA VAL A 20 3.22 2.91 4.01
C VAL A 20 2.33 2.22 2.99
N ARG A 21 1.44 2.98 2.37
CA ARG A 21 0.52 2.50 1.34
C ARG A 21 0.58 3.38 0.12
N LYS A 22 0.30 2.80 -1.02
CA LYS A 22 0.15 3.53 -2.27
C LYS A 22 -1.31 3.48 -2.70
N GLU A 23 -1.92 4.66 -2.78
CA GLU A 23 -3.32 4.83 -3.20
C GLU A 23 -3.35 5.62 -4.51
N GLY A 24 -3.54 4.92 -5.62
CA GLY A 24 -3.36 5.50 -6.94
C GLY A 24 -1.92 5.99 -7.14
N GLU A 25 -1.75 7.25 -7.45
CA GLU A 25 -0.46 7.94 -7.59
C GLU A 25 0.13 8.41 -6.27
N ASN A 26 -0.68 8.41 -5.19
CA ASN A 26 -0.28 8.99 -3.92
C ASN A 26 0.44 7.97 -3.05
N LEU A 27 1.51 8.40 -2.39
CA LEU A 27 2.18 7.64 -1.33
C LEU A 27 1.66 8.15 0.03
N CYS A 28 0.97 7.27 0.76
CA CYS A 28 0.43 7.57 2.07
C CYS A 28 1.34 6.96 3.14
N ILE A 29 1.84 7.79 4.03
CA ILE A 29 2.56 7.37 5.23
C ILE A 29 1.60 7.62 6.40
N GLY A 30 1.33 6.59 7.16
CA GLY A 30 0.36 6.68 8.25
C GLY A 30 0.76 5.89 9.47
N PHE A 31 0.01 6.11 10.52
CA PHE A 31 0.07 5.32 11.73
C PHE A 31 -1.32 4.75 12.02
N LEU A 32 -1.34 3.47 12.34
CA LEU A 32 -2.50 2.81 12.89
C LEU A 32 -2.26 2.61 14.38
N SER A 33 -3.18 3.07 15.19
CA SER A 33 -3.11 2.85 16.63
C SER A 33 -4.40 2.23 17.13
N ASP A 34 -4.30 1.29 18.04
CA ASP A 34 -5.40 0.72 18.78
C ASP A 34 -5.10 0.68 20.26
N CYS A 35 -6.11 0.94 21.07
CA CYS A 35 -6.06 0.83 22.51
C CYS A 35 -7.40 0.32 23.04
N ILE A 36 -7.39 -0.19 24.26
CA ILE A 36 -8.62 -0.59 24.95
C ILE A 36 -9.45 0.67 25.25
N ASP A 37 -10.77 0.53 25.20
CA ASP A 37 -11.67 1.61 25.63
C ASP A 37 -11.56 1.82 27.15
N GLU A 38 -11.53 3.07 27.58
CA GLU A 38 -11.38 3.48 28.99
C GLU A 38 -12.47 2.87 29.90
N ALA A 39 -13.66 2.62 29.35
CA ALA A 39 -14.74 1.97 30.08
C ALA A 39 -14.38 0.54 30.55
N TYR A 40 -13.42 -0.12 29.88
CA TYR A 40 -12.97 -1.47 30.23
C TYR A 40 -11.62 -1.50 30.95
N ALA A 41 -11.04 -0.34 31.23
CA ALA A 41 -9.75 -0.20 31.90
C ALA A 41 -9.89 0.65 33.18
N PRO A 42 -10.31 0.09 34.31
CA PRO A 42 -10.53 0.83 35.55
C PRO A 42 -9.26 1.58 35.99
N GLY A 43 -9.37 2.89 36.17
CA GLY A 43 -8.26 3.74 36.59
C GLY A 43 -7.35 4.19 35.45
N ALA A 44 -7.75 3.98 34.22
CA ALA A 44 -7.01 4.37 33.01
C ALA A 44 -7.65 5.58 32.33
N ASP A 45 -7.95 6.63 33.09
CA ASP A 45 -8.48 7.86 32.52
C ASP A 45 -7.47 8.48 31.55
N GLY A 46 -7.91 8.80 30.33
CA GLY A 46 -7.10 9.49 29.34
C GLY A 46 -6.24 8.59 28.44
N LEU A 47 -6.54 7.28 28.34
CA LEU A 47 -5.81 6.35 27.45
C LEU A 47 -5.75 6.83 26.00
N THR A 48 -6.89 7.20 25.44
CA THR A 48 -6.95 7.69 24.06
C THR A 48 -6.12 8.97 23.88
N ALA A 49 -6.18 9.88 24.87
CA ALA A 49 -5.34 11.08 24.85
C ALA A 49 -3.85 10.75 24.95
N GLY A 50 -3.48 9.75 25.76
CA GLY A 50 -2.11 9.26 25.88
C GLY A 50 -1.59 8.67 24.56
N VAL A 51 -2.40 7.87 23.86
CA VAL A 51 -2.05 7.33 22.53
C VAL A 51 -1.88 8.43 21.50
N ILE A 52 -2.76 9.42 21.48
CA ILE A 52 -2.64 10.59 20.59
C ILE A 52 -1.37 11.38 20.91
N GLY A 53 -1.08 11.61 22.21
CA GLY A 53 0.16 12.24 22.65
C GLY A 53 1.40 11.50 22.16
N LEU A 54 1.47 10.20 22.38
CA LEU A 54 2.59 9.37 21.96
C LEU A 54 2.78 9.36 20.44
N LEU A 55 1.69 9.37 19.66
CA LEU A 55 1.75 9.55 18.21
C LEU A 55 2.35 10.90 17.81
N CYS A 56 1.96 11.95 18.51
CA CYS A 56 2.53 13.30 18.27
C CYS A 56 4.00 13.36 18.63
N ASP A 57 4.43 12.75 19.73
CA ASP A 57 5.84 12.68 20.13
C ASP A 57 6.67 11.93 19.07
N LEU A 58 6.18 10.81 18.58
CA LEU A 58 6.85 10.06 17.50
C LEU A 58 7.03 10.90 16.23
N LEU A 59 6.03 11.75 15.92
CA LEU A 59 6.04 12.54 14.69
C LEU A 59 6.83 13.86 14.83
N TYR A 60 6.81 14.50 15.99
CA TYR A 60 7.32 15.87 16.15
C TYR A 60 8.53 15.98 17.08
N ASP A 61 8.80 14.96 17.90
CA ASP A 61 9.96 14.88 18.78
C ASP A 61 10.78 13.60 18.54
N PRO A 62 11.25 13.37 17.29
CA PRO A 62 12.06 12.21 16.99
C PRO A 62 13.44 12.30 17.67
N TYR A 63 14.01 11.15 18.01
CA TYR A 63 15.39 11.11 18.51
C TYR A 63 16.38 11.60 17.46
N LEU A 64 17.05 12.70 17.74
CA LEU A 64 18.04 13.32 16.86
C LEU A 64 19.43 13.33 17.50
N GLN A 65 20.47 13.24 16.67
CA GLN A 65 21.87 13.49 17.00
C GLN A 65 22.38 14.61 16.09
N ASP A 66 22.94 15.65 16.68
CA ASP A 66 23.43 16.84 15.96
C ASP A 66 22.38 17.47 15.02
N GLY A 67 21.09 17.39 15.43
CA GLY A 67 19.97 17.94 14.67
C GLY A 67 19.51 17.10 13.49
N LEU A 68 20.02 15.88 13.32
CA LEU A 68 19.66 14.92 12.27
C LEU A 68 19.26 13.57 12.87
N PHE A 69 18.68 12.70 12.07
CA PHE A 69 18.50 11.31 12.49
C PHE A 69 19.86 10.64 12.75
N CYS A 70 19.93 9.79 13.77
CA CYS A 70 21.13 9.06 14.08
C CYS A 70 21.64 8.28 12.84
N ALA A 71 22.86 8.57 12.41
CA ALA A 71 23.43 8.01 11.18
C ALA A 71 23.45 6.48 11.18
N ALA A 72 23.76 5.86 12.32
CA ALA A 72 23.79 4.41 12.45
C ALA A 72 22.40 3.78 12.26
N TYR A 73 21.35 4.44 12.75
CA TYR A 73 19.98 3.97 12.54
C TYR A 73 19.51 4.18 11.10
N ALA A 74 19.81 5.34 10.52
CA ALA A 74 19.49 5.61 9.12
C ALA A 74 20.18 4.62 8.18
N GLU A 75 21.44 4.24 8.46
CA GLU A 75 22.17 3.24 7.70
C GLU A 75 21.58 1.83 7.86
N GLY A 76 21.23 1.45 9.07
CA GLY A 76 20.57 0.17 9.34
C GLY A 76 19.24 0.05 8.60
N GLU A 77 18.39 1.07 8.65
CA GLU A 77 17.11 1.07 7.95
C GLU A 77 17.27 1.14 6.42
N ARG A 78 18.30 1.82 5.92
CA ARG A 78 18.66 1.78 4.50
C ARG A 78 19.02 0.37 4.06
N GLY A 79 19.83 -0.34 4.84
CA GLY A 79 20.16 -1.76 4.60
C GLY A 79 18.90 -2.63 4.56
N ASN A 80 18.05 -2.51 5.57
CA ASN A 80 16.76 -3.21 5.64
C ASN A 80 15.88 -2.93 4.42
N LEU A 81 15.84 -1.68 3.93
CA LEU A 81 15.08 -1.30 2.74
C LEU A 81 15.64 -1.98 1.48
N ILE A 82 16.96 -1.97 1.30
CA ILE A 82 17.64 -2.63 0.17
C ILE A 82 17.34 -4.13 0.17
N ASP A 83 17.45 -4.78 1.32
CA ASP A 83 17.14 -6.20 1.46
C ASP A 83 15.67 -6.50 1.14
N ARG A 84 14.75 -5.65 1.59
CA ARG A 84 13.32 -5.78 1.26
C ARG A 84 13.06 -5.63 -0.23
N ILE A 85 13.71 -4.68 -0.90
CA ILE A 85 13.58 -4.49 -2.36
C ILE A 85 14.14 -5.72 -3.09
N ALA A 86 15.32 -6.20 -2.70
CA ALA A 86 15.94 -7.39 -3.30
C ALA A 86 15.07 -8.64 -3.12
N ALA A 87 14.48 -8.80 -1.93
CA ALA A 87 13.64 -9.94 -1.58
C ALA A 87 12.30 -10.00 -2.35
N LEU A 88 11.87 -8.91 -3.01
CA LEU A 88 10.61 -8.91 -3.78
C LEU A 88 10.55 -9.99 -4.86
N LYS A 89 11.69 -10.32 -5.46
CA LYS A 89 11.81 -11.37 -6.49
C LYS A 89 11.67 -12.78 -5.93
N ASN A 90 11.84 -12.95 -4.62
CA ASN A 90 11.77 -14.26 -3.97
C ASN A 90 10.34 -14.80 -3.87
N ASP A 91 9.34 -13.95 -4.06
CA ASP A 91 7.94 -14.37 -4.19
C ASP A 91 7.41 -14.11 -5.61
N PRO A 92 7.54 -15.06 -6.53
CA PRO A 92 7.09 -14.90 -7.93
C PRO A 92 5.59 -14.65 -8.06
N ARG A 93 4.79 -15.05 -7.07
CA ARG A 93 3.34 -14.82 -7.08
C ARG A 93 2.99 -13.35 -6.89
N SER A 94 3.70 -12.66 -6.02
CA SER A 94 3.55 -11.22 -5.79
C SER A 94 4.37 -10.40 -6.79
N TRP A 95 5.48 -10.95 -7.29
CA TRP A 95 6.35 -10.29 -8.25
C TRP A 95 5.69 -10.07 -9.61
N ALA A 96 5.04 -11.08 -10.17
CA ALA A 96 4.46 -11.00 -11.51
C ALA A 96 3.37 -9.90 -11.66
N PRO A 97 2.37 -9.75 -10.76
CA PRO A 97 1.43 -8.64 -10.83
C PRO A 97 2.08 -7.28 -10.64
N ARG A 98 3.14 -7.20 -9.82
CA ARG A 98 3.92 -5.97 -9.63
C ARG A 98 4.61 -5.55 -10.94
N ARG A 99 5.30 -6.50 -11.59
CA ARG A 99 5.95 -6.24 -12.89
C ARG A 99 4.95 -5.84 -13.95
N LEU A 100 3.79 -6.49 -13.97
CA LEU A 100 2.70 -6.07 -14.85
C LEU A 100 2.31 -4.61 -14.62
N ASN A 101 2.12 -4.18 -13.37
CA ASN A 101 1.78 -2.80 -13.05
C ASN A 101 2.88 -1.81 -13.49
N GLU A 102 4.14 -2.13 -13.24
CA GLU A 102 5.28 -1.31 -13.65
C GLU A 102 5.32 -1.13 -15.17
N ILE A 103 5.14 -2.22 -15.94
CA ILE A 103 5.16 -2.21 -17.41
C ILE A 103 3.92 -1.53 -17.98
N MET A 104 2.75 -1.84 -17.47
CA MET A 104 1.47 -1.32 -17.94
C MET A 104 1.32 0.18 -17.66
N CYS A 105 1.89 0.65 -16.54
CA CYS A 105 1.81 2.01 -16.04
C CYS A 105 3.18 2.72 -16.06
N GLU A 106 4.09 2.37 -16.98
CA GLU A 106 5.45 2.91 -17.05
C GLU A 106 5.53 4.43 -17.16
N ASN A 107 4.51 5.06 -17.74
CA ASN A 107 4.39 6.51 -17.90
C ASN A 107 3.44 7.15 -16.87
N GLU A 108 3.16 6.46 -15.78
CA GLU A 108 2.29 6.91 -14.70
C GLU A 108 3.01 6.76 -13.37
N ASP A 109 2.80 7.69 -12.45
CA ASP A 109 3.37 7.57 -11.11
C ASP A 109 2.85 6.32 -10.38
N TYR A 110 1.69 5.82 -10.78
CA TYR A 110 1.16 4.55 -10.30
C TYR A 110 2.07 3.35 -10.60
N GLY A 111 2.79 3.34 -11.71
CA GLY A 111 3.74 2.28 -12.07
C GLY A 111 5.00 2.25 -11.17
N LYS A 112 5.32 3.34 -10.48
CA LYS A 112 6.50 3.40 -9.62
C LYS A 112 6.31 2.55 -8.36
N SER A 113 7.37 1.85 -7.93
CA SER A 113 7.36 1.09 -6.68
C SER A 113 7.22 2.00 -5.46
N ALA A 114 6.39 1.62 -4.49
CA ALA A 114 6.31 2.32 -3.19
C ALA A 114 7.62 2.22 -2.39
N LEU A 115 8.44 1.20 -2.62
CA LEU A 115 9.75 1.04 -1.98
C LEU A 115 10.88 1.73 -2.75
N GLY A 116 10.62 2.26 -3.95
CA GLY A 116 11.66 2.78 -4.84
C GLY A 116 12.51 1.67 -5.46
N THR A 117 13.75 2.01 -5.81
CA THR A 117 14.76 1.08 -6.36
C THR A 117 15.97 0.98 -5.42
N ILE A 118 16.81 -0.04 -5.62
CA ILE A 118 18.04 -0.23 -4.84
C ILE A 118 18.96 1.00 -5.01
N GLU A 119 19.12 1.48 -6.23
CA GLU A 119 19.98 2.64 -6.53
C GLU A 119 19.48 3.93 -5.87
N GLN A 120 18.15 4.07 -5.70
CA GLN A 120 17.57 5.18 -4.93
C GLN A 120 17.80 5.00 -3.43
N ALA A 121 17.62 3.79 -2.92
CA ALA A 121 17.85 3.48 -1.52
C ALA A 121 19.30 3.71 -1.10
N GLU A 122 20.28 3.32 -1.92
CA GLU A 122 21.71 3.52 -1.67
C GLU A 122 22.10 4.99 -1.49
N ARG A 123 21.35 5.92 -2.08
CA ARG A 123 21.60 7.37 -1.98
C ARG A 123 21.01 8.01 -0.71
N ILE A 124 20.26 7.27 0.09
CA ILE A 124 19.67 7.80 1.32
C ILE A 124 20.77 8.01 2.35
N THR A 125 20.84 9.22 2.87
CA THR A 125 21.70 9.61 4.00
C THR A 125 20.84 10.15 5.16
N SER A 126 21.42 10.34 6.31
CA SER A 126 20.75 10.96 7.46
C SER A 126 20.19 12.34 7.12
N GLU A 127 20.93 13.13 6.35
CA GLU A 127 20.55 14.48 5.93
C GLU A 127 19.36 14.44 4.95
N THR A 128 19.45 13.59 3.91
CA THR A 128 18.37 13.50 2.92
C THR A 128 17.09 12.92 3.53
N LEU A 129 17.24 11.97 4.46
CA LEU A 129 16.12 11.38 5.19
C LEU A 129 15.43 12.43 6.08
N TYR A 130 16.23 13.20 6.83
CA TYR A 130 15.70 14.26 7.70
C TYR A 130 15.02 15.38 6.90
N ALA A 131 15.60 15.77 5.77
CA ALA A 131 15.01 16.75 4.86
C ALA A 131 13.66 16.24 4.30
N ALA A 132 13.57 14.96 3.89
CA ALA A 132 12.34 14.35 3.42
C ALA A 132 11.26 14.28 4.52
N TYR A 133 11.64 13.91 5.74
CA TYR A 133 10.78 13.92 6.91
C TYR A 133 10.21 15.32 7.19
N ARG A 134 11.07 16.35 7.24
CA ARG A 134 10.65 17.74 7.48
C ARG A 134 9.69 18.22 6.40
N ARG A 135 9.96 17.89 5.14
CA ARG A 135 9.08 18.22 4.02
C ARG A 135 7.73 17.53 4.14
N ALA A 136 7.73 16.23 4.46
CA ALA A 136 6.48 15.49 4.65
C ALA A 136 5.61 16.13 5.76
N LEU A 137 6.20 16.52 6.88
CA LEU A 137 5.47 17.18 7.96
C LEU A 137 4.93 18.56 7.57
N SER A 138 5.59 19.31 6.69
CA SER A 138 5.16 20.66 6.29
C SER A 138 4.19 20.68 5.11
N GLU A 139 4.28 19.73 4.19
CA GLU A 139 3.56 19.76 2.92
C GLU A 139 2.45 18.70 2.80
N ALA A 140 2.52 17.58 3.55
CA ALA A 140 1.55 16.51 3.40
C ALA A 140 0.16 16.91 3.91
N GLN A 141 -0.86 16.53 3.13
CA GLN A 141 -2.23 16.54 3.66
C GLN A 141 -2.34 15.49 4.77
N VAL A 142 -2.98 15.85 5.86
CA VAL A 142 -3.25 14.94 6.98
C VAL A 142 -4.72 14.60 7.01
N GLU A 143 -5.01 13.31 7.04
CA GLU A 143 -6.34 12.78 7.26
C GLU A 143 -6.33 11.97 8.54
N LEU A 144 -7.36 12.17 9.35
CA LEU A 144 -7.59 11.46 10.58
C LEU A 144 -8.84 10.62 10.47
N PHE A 145 -8.71 9.37 10.86
CA PHE A 145 -9.82 8.47 10.98
C PHE A 145 -9.88 7.91 12.41
N TYR A 146 -11.01 8.07 13.08
CA TYR A 146 -11.25 7.53 14.40
C TYR A 146 -12.44 6.57 14.39
N CYS A 147 -12.28 5.44 15.07
CA CYS A 147 -13.36 4.49 15.35
C CYS A 147 -13.30 4.13 16.83
N GLY A 148 -14.33 4.46 17.57
CA GLY A 148 -14.42 4.21 19.01
C GLY A 148 -15.68 4.85 19.63
N THR A 149 -15.70 4.95 20.94
CA THR A 149 -16.86 5.43 21.71
C THR A 149 -16.87 6.93 21.96
N MET A 150 -15.74 7.62 21.75
CA MET A 150 -15.62 9.06 21.95
C MET A 150 -16.50 9.82 20.96
N MET A 151 -17.16 10.87 21.44
CA MET A 151 -18.00 11.72 20.61
C MET A 151 -17.16 12.48 19.55
N PRO A 152 -17.68 12.73 18.35
CA PRO A 152 -16.95 13.41 17.27
C PRO A 152 -16.33 14.75 17.70
N ASP A 153 -17.09 15.59 18.39
CA ASP A 153 -16.62 16.91 18.87
C ASP A 153 -15.43 16.79 19.84
N GLU A 154 -15.43 15.75 20.66
CA GLU A 154 -14.33 15.48 21.59
C GLU A 154 -13.08 14.99 20.85
N VAL A 155 -13.25 14.12 19.86
CA VAL A 155 -12.15 13.67 18.98
C VAL A 155 -11.54 14.88 18.28
N GLU A 156 -12.38 15.72 17.66
CA GLU A 156 -11.93 16.92 16.98
C GLU A 156 -11.15 17.84 17.93
N ALA A 157 -11.71 18.13 19.10
CA ALA A 157 -11.07 19.01 20.09
C ALA A 157 -9.69 18.47 20.53
N ARG A 158 -9.55 17.15 20.73
CA ARG A 158 -8.28 16.53 21.10
C ARG A 158 -7.24 16.66 20.01
N PHE A 159 -7.60 16.44 18.75
CA PHE A 159 -6.69 16.59 17.63
C PHE A 159 -6.34 18.04 17.31
N MET A 160 -7.29 18.95 17.43
CA MET A 160 -7.04 20.39 17.25
C MET A 160 -6.07 20.96 18.29
N ALA A 161 -5.95 20.33 19.45
CA ALA A 161 -4.96 20.68 20.47
C ALA A 161 -3.54 20.19 20.16
N THR A 162 -3.34 19.39 19.10
CA THR A 162 -2.04 18.79 18.75
C THR A 162 -1.34 19.55 17.62
N PRO A 163 -0.01 19.36 17.44
CA PRO A 163 0.71 19.88 16.29
C PRO A 163 0.19 19.38 14.94
N LEU A 164 -0.57 18.26 14.92
CA LEU A 164 -1.18 17.72 13.70
C LEU A 164 -2.19 18.68 13.07
N ALA A 165 -2.85 19.52 13.86
CA ALA A 165 -3.83 20.50 13.41
C ALA A 165 -3.22 21.83 12.96
N GLN A 166 -1.91 22.05 13.13
CA GLN A 166 -1.27 23.28 12.72
C GLN A 166 -1.41 23.52 11.20
N PRO A 167 -1.64 24.79 10.78
CA PRO A 167 -1.67 25.13 9.37
C PRO A 167 -0.37 24.68 8.69
N ARG A 168 -0.50 24.04 7.54
CA ARG A 168 0.60 23.58 6.71
C ARG A 168 0.68 24.41 5.45
N GLU A 169 1.87 24.48 4.86
CA GLU A 169 2.07 25.03 3.53
C GLU A 169 1.48 24.10 2.43
N SER A 170 0.43 23.38 2.78
CA SER A 170 -0.17 22.27 2.01
C SER A 170 -0.92 22.69 0.75
N THR A 171 -0.83 23.94 0.34
CA THR A 171 -1.43 24.38 -0.93
C THR A 171 -0.75 23.79 -2.16
N LEU A 172 0.39 23.13 -1.98
CA LEU A 172 1.21 22.63 -3.09
C LEU A 172 0.87 21.19 -3.50
N TYR A 173 0.49 20.32 -2.57
CA TYR A 173 0.16 18.95 -2.91
C TYR A 173 -1.34 18.71 -2.85
N GLN A 174 -1.91 18.38 -4.01
CA GLN A 174 -3.31 17.92 -4.11
C GLN A 174 -3.28 16.42 -4.42
N PRO A 175 -3.75 15.56 -3.51
CA PRO A 175 -3.89 14.14 -3.80
C PRO A 175 -4.75 13.94 -5.05
N HIS A 176 -4.27 13.18 -5.97
CA HIS A 176 -5.00 12.92 -7.21
C HIS A 176 -4.80 11.47 -7.66
N THR A 177 -5.74 10.99 -8.44
CA THR A 177 -5.65 9.72 -9.13
C THR A 177 -6.12 9.91 -10.56
N ILE A 178 -5.33 9.45 -11.50
CA ILE A 178 -5.60 9.57 -12.93
C ILE A 178 -5.99 8.21 -13.48
N VAL A 179 -7.20 8.10 -14.00
CA VAL A 179 -7.62 6.93 -14.77
C VAL A 179 -7.27 7.17 -16.24
N GLN A 180 -6.27 6.44 -16.72
CA GLN A 180 -5.86 6.53 -18.12
C GLN A 180 -6.83 5.76 -19.00
N VAL A 181 -7.51 6.48 -19.89
CA VAL A 181 -8.29 5.89 -20.98
C VAL A 181 -7.43 5.90 -22.23
N ARG A 182 -7.00 4.73 -22.67
CA ARG A 182 -6.22 4.59 -23.90
C ARG A 182 -6.99 3.83 -24.95
N PRO A 183 -6.84 4.19 -26.25
CA PRO A 183 -7.36 3.36 -27.33
C PRO A 183 -6.81 1.93 -27.20
N VAL A 184 -7.60 0.97 -27.64
CA VAL A 184 -7.14 -0.41 -27.77
C VAL A 184 -5.98 -0.42 -28.77
N GLY A 185 -4.79 -0.79 -28.30
CA GLY A 185 -3.59 -0.97 -29.11
C GLY A 185 -3.20 -2.45 -29.17
N ASP A 186 -2.03 -2.71 -29.68
CA ASP A 186 -1.47 -4.07 -29.69
C ASP A 186 -1.22 -4.55 -28.27
N VAL A 187 -1.44 -5.86 -28.07
CA VAL A 187 -1.11 -6.52 -26.80
C VAL A 187 0.40 -6.47 -26.61
N ARG A 188 0.82 -5.93 -25.47
CA ARG A 188 2.21 -5.92 -25.08
C ARG A 188 2.51 -7.14 -24.25
N GLU A 189 3.39 -7.98 -24.72
CA GLU A 189 3.86 -9.19 -24.05
C GLU A 189 5.29 -9.00 -23.57
N VAL A 190 5.56 -9.39 -22.32
CA VAL A 190 6.89 -9.36 -21.72
C VAL A 190 7.12 -10.67 -20.98
N VAL A 191 8.21 -11.34 -21.30
CA VAL A 191 8.64 -12.58 -20.65
C VAL A 191 9.92 -12.30 -19.87
N GLU A 192 9.92 -12.66 -18.60
CA GLU A 192 11.09 -12.58 -17.72
C GLU A 192 11.45 -13.99 -17.26
N ASP A 193 12.72 -14.37 -17.41
CA ASP A 193 13.22 -15.63 -16.91
C ASP A 193 13.41 -15.58 -15.38
N ALA A 194 12.92 -16.63 -14.72
CA ALA A 194 13.08 -16.78 -13.28
C ALA A 194 13.29 -18.26 -12.94
N GLU A 195 14.11 -18.52 -11.92
CA GLU A 195 14.34 -19.88 -11.41
C GLU A 195 13.14 -20.36 -10.58
N VAL A 196 12.05 -20.68 -11.27
CA VAL A 196 10.80 -21.10 -10.64
C VAL A 196 10.29 -22.41 -11.23
N THR A 197 9.70 -23.26 -10.40
CA THR A 197 9.08 -24.52 -10.82
C THR A 197 7.78 -24.31 -11.57
N GLN A 198 7.15 -23.15 -11.39
CA GLN A 198 5.88 -22.78 -12.01
C GLN A 198 5.97 -21.37 -12.60
N GLY A 199 5.60 -21.22 -13.85
CA GLY A 199 5.41 -19.93 -14.48
C GLY A 199 4.32 -19.11 -13.76
N LYS A 200 4.45 -17.79 -13.79
CA LYS A 200 3.44 -16.85 -13.32
C LYS A 200 2.98 -16.00 -14.48
N LEU A 201 1.72 -16.18 -14.87
CA LEU A 201 1.08 -15.37 -15.89
C LEU A 201 0.30 -14.24 -15.21
N SER A 202 0.53 -13.01 -15.65
CA SER A 202 -0.26 -11.85 -15.26
C SER A 202 -0.77 -11.13 -16.50
N LEU A 203 -2.07 -10.87 -16.55
CA LEU A 203 -2.73 -10.14 -17.64
C LEU A 203 -3.33 -8.86 -17.07
N GLY A 204 -3.09 -7.74 -17.73
CA GLY A 204 -3.61 -6.43 -17.32
C GLY A 204 -4.57 -5.86 -18.34
N PHE A 205 -5.69 -5.34 -17.87
CA PHE A 205 -6.73 -4.72 -18.68
C PHE A 205 -7.02 -3.32 -18.16
N ARG A 206 -7.16 -2.35 -19.06
CA ARG A 206 -7.72 -1.04 -18.75
C ARG A 206 -9.21 -1.07 -19.03
N THR A 207 -10.01 -0.61 -18.08
CA THR A 207 -11.47 -0.74 -18.11
C THR A 207 -12.17 0.48 -18.73
N GLY A 208 -11.43 1.29 -19.51
CA GLY A 208 -12.04 2.38 -20.28
C GLY A 208 -12.57 3.55 -19.44
N GLY A 209 -11.95 3.84 -18.29
CA GLY A 209 -12.36 4.93 -17.41
C GLY A 209 -13.38 4.51 -16.35
N ALA A 210 -13.78 3.27 -16.35
CA ALA A 210 -14.58 2.73 -15.25
C ALA A 210 -13.75 2.65 -13.98
N SER A 211 -14.05 3.52 -13.05
CA SER A 211 -13.42 3.60 -11.74
C SER A 211 -14.48 3.86 -10.68
N LEU A 212 -14.09 3.82 -9.41
CA LEU A 212 -15.01 4.16 -8.31
C LEU A 212 -15.59 5.57 -8.37
N THR A 213 -14.93 6.49 -9.10
CA THR A 213 -15.28 7.91 -9.12
C THR A 213 -16.27 8.31 -10.20
N GLY A 214 -16.53 7.46 -11.18
CA GLY A 214 -17.34 7.86 -12.36
C GLY A 214 -18.25 6.80 -12.93
N GLY A 215 -18.35 5.61 -12.32
CA GLY A 215 -19.08 4.48 -12.86
C GLY A 215 -20.06 3.84 -11.87
N GLU A 216 -20.43 2.63 -12.16
CA GLU A 216 -21.21 1.78 -11.27
C GLU A 216 -20.29 0.85 -10.48
N PRO A 217 -19.76 1.27 -9.32
CA PRO A 217 -18.79 0.46 -8.55
C PRO A 217 -19.30 -0.95 -8.25
N ALA A 218 -20.61 -1.08 -7.98
CA ALA A 218 -21.25 -2.35 -7.70
C ALA A 218 -21.16 -3.32 -8.90
N ALA A 219 -21.32 -2.82 -10.13
CA ALA A 219 -21.19 -3.65 -11.33
C ALA A 219 -19.78 -4.23 -11.49
N TYR A 220 -18.74 -3.42 -11.20
CA TYR A 220 -17.35 -3.88 -11.24
C TYR A 220 -17.04 -4.90 -10.16
N TRP A 221 -17.52 -4.69 -8.95
CA TRP A 221 -17.40 -5.66 -7.87
C TRP A 221 -18.07 -6.98 -8.19
N MET A 222 -19.28 -6.91 -8.76
CA MET A 222 -19.98 -8.12 -9.20
C MET A 222 -19.25 -8.80 -10.35
N PHE A 223 -18.78 -8.05 -11.34
CA PHE A 223 -17.99 -8.59 -12.43
C PHE A 223 -16.75 -9.31 -11.93
N GLN A 224 -15.95 -8.66 -11.06
CA GLN A 224 -14.77 -9.28 -10.46
C GLN A 224 -15.11 -10.59 -9.73
N THR A 225 -16.16 -10.58 -8.91
CA THR A 225 -16.60 -11.76 -8.16
C THR A 225 -16.98 -12.92 -9.07
N ILE A 226 -17.76 -12.64 -10.11
CA ILE A 226 -18.21 -13.66 -11.08
C ILE A 226 -17.04 -14.15 -11.94
N TYR A 227 -16.14 -13.27 -12.33
CA TYR A 227 -15.07 -13.59 -13.26
C TYR A 227 -13.91 -14.33 -12.61
N GLY A 228 -13.38 -13.83 -11.48
CA GLY A 228 -12.16 -14.40 -10.87
C GLY A 228 -11.96 -14.13 -9.39
N GLY A 229 -12.97 -13.62 -8.68
CA GLY A 229 -12.85 -13.23 -7.27
C GLY A 229 -13.11 -14.36 -6.26
N SER A 230 -13.50 -15.56 -6.70
CA SER A 230 -13.84 -16.67 -5.81
C SER A 230 -13.52 -18.04 -6.43
N THR A 231 -13.62 -19.09 -5.63
CA THR A 231 -13.45 -20.48 -6.10
C THR A 231 -14.61 -20.96 -6.97
N SER A 232 -15.75 -20.27 -6.95
CA SER A 232 -16.89 -20.52 -7.86
C SER A 232 -16.88 -19.63 -9.10
N ALA A 233 -15.86 -18.78 -9.25
CA ALA A 233 -15.74 -17.87 -10.37
C ALA A 233 -15.41 -18.59 -11.69
N LYS A 234 -15.75 -17.94 -12.81
CA LYS A 234 -15.55 -18.50 -14.16
C LYS A 234 -14.10 -18.89 -14.44
N LEU A 235 -13.12 -18.06 -14.07
CA LEU A 235 -11.70 -18.39 -14.25
C LEU A 235 -11.33 -19.66 -13.49
N PHE A 236 -11.69 -19.73 -12.22
CA PHE A 236 -11.35 -20.88 -11.39
C PHE A 236 -11.98 -22.17 -11.93
N LEU A 237 -13.30 -22.15 -12.17
CA LEU A 237 -14.02 -23.34 -12.64
C LEU A 237 -13.59 -23.80 -14.04
N ASN A 238 -13.32 -22.87 -14.96
CA ASN A 238 -13.00 -23.26 -16.34
C ASN A 238 -11.52 -23.55 -16.56
N VAL A 239 -10.61 -22.78 -15.96
CA VAL A 239 -9.17 -22.92 -16.19
C VAL A 239 -8.55 -23.94 -15.23
N ARG A 240 -8.87 -23.85 -13.94
CA ARG A 240 -8.32 -24.76 -12.94
C ARG A 240 -9.08 -26.08 -12.87
N GLU A 241 -10.41 -26.04 -12.61
CA GLU A 241 -11.16 -27.27 -12.33
C GLU A 241 -11.41 -28.10 -13.58
N LYS A 242 -11.94 -27.51 -14.65
CA LYS A 242 -12.29 -28.28 -15.86
C LYS A 242 -11.10 -28.66 -16.72
N LYS A 243 -10.07 -27.79 -16.77
CA LYS A 243 -8.96 -27.97 -17.73
C LYS A 243 -7.63 -28.26 -17.05
N SER A 244 -7.54 -28.13 -15.75
CA SER A 244 -6.33 -28.38 -14.95
C SER A 244 -5.07 -27.70 -15.50
N LEU A 245 -5.21 -26.48 -16.04
CA LEU A 245 -4.12 -25.74 -16.66
C LEU A 245 -3.28 -24.94 -15.66
N CYS A 246 -3.85 -24.65 -14.50
CA CYS A 246 -3.20 -23.80 -13.51
C CYS A 246 -3.48 -24.26 -12.08
N TYR A 247 -2.64 -23.82 -11.16
CA TYR A 247 -2.81 -24.08 -9.73
C TYR A 247 -3.74 -23.06 -9.05
N TYR A 248 -3.72 -21.83 -9.54
CA TYR A 248 -4.66 -20.79 -9.16
C TYR A 248 -4.97 -19.91 -10.37
N ALA A 249 -6.15 -19.35 -10.38
CA ALA A 249 -6.55 -18.31 -11.31
C ALA A 249 -7.45 -17.34 -10.56
N SER A 250 -7.11 -16.06 -10.60
CA SER A 250 -7.85 -15.00 -9.90
C SER A 250 -7.85 -13.71 -10.70
N ALA A 251 -8.86 -12.87 -10.48
CA ALA A 251 -8.90 -11.53 -11.03
C ALA A 251 -9.11 -10.52 -9.90
N GLN A 252 -8.42 -9.40 -9.99
CA GLN A 252 -8.53 -8.28 -9.07
C GLN A 252 -8.77 -6.99 -9.85
N PHE A 253 -9.71 -6.19 -9.38
CA PHE A 253 -9.98 -4.87 -9.92
C PHE A 253 -9.33 -3.79 -9.05
N VAL A 254 -8.53 -2.94 -9.67
CA VAL A 254 -7.93 -1.76 -9.03
C VAL A 254 -8.83 -0.57 -9.35
N ALA A 255 -9.80 -0.38 -8.48
CA ALA A 255 -10.91 0.55 -8.69
C ALA A 255 -10.45 2.00 -8.86
N SER A 256 -9.45 2.46 -8.09
CA SER A 256 -8.88 3.81 -8.20
C SER A 256 -8.23 4.09 -9.54
N LYS A 257 -7.81 3.04 -10.27
CA LYS A 257 -7.08 3.17 -11.55
C LYS A 257 -7.86 2.70 -12.76
N GLY A 258 -9.01 2.07 -12.55
CA GLY A 258 -9.74 1.42 -13.64
C GLY A 258 -8.92 0.32 -14.33
N LEU A 259 -8.23 -0.50 -13.53
CA LEU A 259 -7.43 -1.61 -14.02
C LEU A 259 -8.01 -2.93 -13.51
N MET A 260 -7.96 -3.96 -14.34
CA MET A 260 -8.20 -5.33 -13.93
C MET A 260 -6.94 -6.14 -14.14
N ILE A 261 -6.52 -6.87 -13.12
CA ILE A 261 -5.36 -7.73 -13.13
C ILE A 261 -5.82 -9.16 -12.96
N VAL A 262 -5.45 -10.02 -13.90
CA VAL A 262 -5.69 -11.46 -13.84
C VAL A 262 -4.36 -12.14 -13.57
N GLY A 263 -4.32 -12.99 -12.56
CA GLY A 263 -3.13 -13.75 -12.18
C GLY A 263 -3.37 -15.27 -12.23
N SER A 264 -2.40 -16.01 -12.75
CA SER A 264 -2.45 -17.48 -12.81
C SER A 264 -1.08 -18.07 -12.54
N GLY A 265 -1.05 -19.21 -11.85
CA GLY A 265 0.16 -20.04 -11.68
C GLY A 265 0.08 -21.25 -12.59
N ILE A 266 0.89 -21.27 -13.64
CA ILE A 266 0.80 -22.22 -14.75
C ILE A 266 2.05 -23.12 -14.83
N GLU A 267 1.91 -24.26 -15.46
CA GLU A 267 3.06 -24.97 -15.99
C GLU A 267 3.55 -24.28 -17.27
N ASN A 268 4.85 -24.12 -17.43
CA ASN A 268 5.44 -23.40 -18.57
C ASN A 268 4.94 -23.90 -19.93
N ARG A 269 4.71 -25.22 -20.08
CA ARG A 269 4.16 -25.82 -21.28
C ARG A 269 2.71 -25.40 -21.62
N ASN A 270 1.98 -24.86 -20.64
CA ASN A 270 0.58 -24.48 -20.79
C ASN A 270 0.39 -22.97 -21.05
N PHE A 271 1.49 -22.20 -21.18
CA PHE A 271 1.45 -20.75 -21.29
C PHE A 271 0.50 -20.25 -22.39
N GLU A 272 0.67 -20.72 -23.63
CA GLU A 272 -0.16 -20.28 -24.77
C GLU A 272 -1.64 -20.63 -24.58
N VAL A 273 -1.90 -21.81 -24.01
CA VAL A 273 -3.26 -22.31 -23.81
C VAL A 273 -3.99 -21.53 -22.71
N ASP A 274 -3.30 -21.15 -21.64
CA ASP A 274 -3.88 -20.42 -20.50
C ASP A 274 -4.12 -18.95 -20.84
N ALA A 275 -3.18 -18.30 -21.52
CA ALA A 275 -3.32 -16.92 -21.98
C ALA A 275 -4.53 -16.73 -22.90
N MET A 276 -4.72 -17.61 -23.89
CA MET A 276 -5.87 -17.53 -24.81
C MET A 276 -7.22 -17.73 -24.10
N LYS A 277 -7.27 -18.56 -23.06
CA LYS A 277 -8.52 -18.89 -22.36
C LYS A 277 -8.89 -17.91 -21.25
N SER A 278 -7.95 -17.14 -20.78
CA SER A 278 -8.22 -16.05 -19.84
C SER A 278 -8.86 -14.83 -20.53
N CYS A 279 -8.77 -14.76 -21.87
CA CYS A 279 -9.34 -13.68 -22.66
C CYS A 279 -10.74 -13.98 -23.24
N THR A 280 -11.18 -15.23 -23.22
CA THR A 280 -12.51 -15.68 -23.69
C THR A 280 -13.45 -16.00 -22.52
#